data_566bb9144788df8ac293c263e6dc6f65
#
_entry.id   566bb9144788df8ac293c263e6dc6f65
#
_cell.length_a   1.000
_cell.length_b   1.000
_cell.length_c   1.000
_cell.angle_alpha   90.00
_cell.angle_beta   90.00
_cell.angle_gamma   90.00
#
_symmetry.space_group_name_H-M   'P 1'
#
loop_
_entity.id
_entity.type
_entity.pdbx_description
1 polymer ?
#
loop_
_entity_poly.entity_id
_entity_poly.type
_entity_poly.pdbx_seq_one_letter_code
_entity_poly.pdbx_strand_id
1 'polypeptide(L)'
;MGTRLRPLTNDRPKCLVAVNGVPMVERQIQFLKEKGIDDIILISGYKAEALDFLKDKYGVDIVFNDRYDTCNNINSLYIVRNRFHDTYVLEGDVYMDKNVLLSEVNHSTYFARKKKYENEWGLEVDADNRLTHINIGDGEGYLMSGISYWAVEDCEKIVNHMEEVYATKDYTNFYWDNIVLDIYPELDVRVREIDGIY
;
A
#
# COMPACT_ATOMS: atom_id res chain seq x y z
N MET A 1 -4.53 -12.21 6.54
CA MET A 1 -4.76 -12.84 7.88
C MET A 1 -3.49 -12.97 8.73
N GLY A 2 -2.31 -12.66 8.21
CA GLY A 2 -1.06 -12.60 9.00
C GLY A 2 -0.61 -13.93 9.62
N THR A 3 -0.90 -15.04 8.97
CA THR A 3 -0.64 -16.41 9.49
C THR A 3 0.85 -16.68 9.77
N ARG A 4 1.76 -16.01 9.04
CA ARG A 4 3.22 -16.14 9.23
C ARG A 4 3.71 -15.54 10.55
N LEU A 5 2.96 -14.62 11.16
CA LEU A 5 3.30 -13.98 12.45
C LEU A 5 2.61 -14.62 13.65
N ARG A 6 1.96 -15.78 13.51
CA ARG A 6 1.40 -16.49 14.67
C ARG A 6 2.50 -16.89 15.66
N PRO A 7 2.25 -16.78 16.98
CA PRO A 7 0.96 -16.54 17.64
C PRO A 7 0.55 -15.06 17.79
N LEU A 8 1.36 -14.08 17.40
CA LEU A 8 1.11 -12.64 17.60
C LEU A 8 -0.18 -12.14 16.94
N THR A 9 -0.68 -12.85 15.92
CA THR A 9 -1.87 -12.50 15.14
C THR A 9 -3.08 -13.39 15.42
N ASN A 10 -3.05 -14.17 16.51
CA ASN A 10 -4.19 -15.03 16.86
C ASN A 10 -5.40 -14.22 17.35
N ASP A 11 -5.15 -13.11 18.03
CA ASP A 11 -6.14 -12.25 18.68
C ASP A 11 -6.29 -10.86 18.07
N ARG A 12 -5.46 -10.51 17.09
CA ARG A 12 -5.44 -9.18 16.46
C ARG A 12 -5.00 -9.21 15.00
N PRO A 13 -5.36 -8.18 14.17
CA PRO A 13 -4.82 -7.99 12.85
C PRO A 13 -3.30 -7.78 12.88
N LYS A 14 -2.60 -8.15 11.78
CA LYS A 14 -1.14 -8.02 11.67
C LYS A 14 -0.67 -6.57 11.90
N CYS A 15 -1.40 -5.59 11.41
CA CYS A 15 -1.08 -4.17 11.56
C CYS A 15 -1.10 -3.66 13.02
N LEU A 16 -1.75 -4.39 13.95
CA LEU A 16 -1.76 -4.12 15.39
C LEU A 16 -0.61 -4.80 16.15
N VAL A 17 0.27 -5.51 15.48
CA VAL A 17 1.51 -6.00 16.10
C VAL A 17 2.38 -4.80 16.44
N ALA A 18 2.78 -4.71 17.73
CA ALA A 18 3.59 -3.59 18.20
C ALA A 18 5.09 -3.85 17.95
N VAL A 19 5.77 -2.84 17.43
CA VAL A 19 7.22 -2.79 17.35
C VAL A 19 7.69 -1.61 18.22
N ASN A 20 8.58 -1.88 19.17
CA ASN A 20 9.01 -0.90 20.18
C ASN A 20 7.83 -0.26 20.94
N GLY A 21 6.81 -1.07 21.26
CA GLY A 21 5.64 -0.65 22.04
C GLY A 21 4.56 0.11 21.25
N VAL A 22 4.74 0.37 19.95
CA VAL A 22 3.77 1.07 19.11
C VAL A 22 3.28 0.14 17.99
N PRO A 23 1.96 -0.09 17.81
CA PRO A 23 1.42 -0.82 16.68
C PRO A 23 1.85 -0.22 15.34
N MET A 24 2.13 -1.07 14.34
CA MET A 24 2.61 -0.61 13.03
C MET A 24 1.64 0.39 12.38
N VAL A 25 0.34 0.11 12.39
CA VAL A 25 -0.68 1.01 11.83
C VAL A 25 -0.76 2.35 12.58
N GLU A 26 -0.62 2.36 13.90
CA GLU A 26 -0.62 3.62 14.67
C GLU A 26 0.58 4.49 14.29
N ARG A 27 1.75 3.88 14.11
CA ARG A 27 2.95 4.57 13.65
C ARG A 27 2.75 5.16 12.25
N GLN A 28 2.15 4.40 11.33
CA GLN A 28 1.85 4.89 9.98
C GLN A 28 0.89 6.09 10.02
N ILE A 29 -0.18 6.02 10.82
CA ILE A 29 -1.13 7.13 11.00
C ILE A 29 -0.42 8.37 11.57
N GLN A 30 0.45 8.19 12.58
CA GLN A 30 1.21 9.30 13.15
C GLN A 30 2.12 9.95 12.10
N PHE A 31 2.80 9.15 11.29
CA PHE A 31 3.68 9.65 10.23
C PHE A 31 2.93 10.40 9.12
N LEU A 32 1.72 9.94 8.74
CA LEU A 32 0.86 10.67 7.82
C LEU A 32 0.45 12.03 8.41
N LYS A 33 0.00 12.06 9.67
CA LYS A 33 -0.40 13.30 10.35
C LYS A 33 0.76 14.28 10.54
N GLU A 34 1.98 13.81 10.79
CA GLU A 34 3.19 14.65 10.83
C GLU A 34 3.46 15.35 9.48
N LYS A 35 2.93 14.81 8.38
CA LYS A 35 3.02 15.40 7.03
C LYS A 35 1.81 16.26 6.66
N GLY A 36 0.86 16.44 7.59
CA GLY A 36 -0.36 17.20 7.35
C GLY A 36 -1.43 16.43 6.59
N ILE A 37 -1.32 15.09 6.54
CA ILE A 37 -2.28 14.21 5.87
C ILE A 37 -3.28 13.72 6.93
N ASP A 38 -4.48 14.31 6.94
CA ASP A 38 -5.52 14.04 7.93
C ASP A 38 -6.68 13.19 7.39
N ASP A 39 -6.92 13.21 6.08
CA ASP A 39 -7.92 12.35 5.44
C ASP A 39 -7.35 10.94 5.24
N ILE A 40 -7.58 10.08 6.24
CA ILE A 40 -7.01 8.73 6.30
C ILE A 40 -8.13 7.70 6.32
N ILE A 41 -8.09 6.77 5.37
CA ILE A 41 -8.97 5.61 5.31
C ILE A 41 -8.18 4.35 5.66
N LEU A 42 -8.65 3.61 6.65
CA LEU A 42 -8.14 2.29 6.98
C LEU A 42 -9.09 1.21 6.46
N ILE A 43 -8.59 0.35 5.57
CA ILE A 43 -9.36 -0.79 5.10
C ILE A 43 -9.18 -1.94 6.08
N SER A 44 -10.27 -2.39 6.66
CA SER A 44 -10.31 -3.46 7.66
C SER A 44 -10.86 -4.76 7.08
N GLY A 45 -10.58 -5.87 7.74
CA GLY A 45 -11.07 -7.19 7.37
C GLY A 45 -11.00 -8.14 8.56
N TYR A 46 -9.99 -8.98 8.62
CA TYR A 46 -9.80 -9.91 9.74
C TYR A 46 -9.75 -9.17 11.08
N LYS A 47 -10.65 -9.54 12.01
CA LYS A 47 -10.79 -8.92 13.34
C LYS A 47 -10.91 -7.39 13.29
N ALA A 48 -11.76 -6.91 12.40
CA ALA A 48 -11.97 -5.48 12.15
C ALA A 48 -12.31 -4.68 13.42
N GLU A 49 -13.06 -5.28 14.34
CA GLU A 49 -13.47 -4.68 15.61
C GLU A 49 -12.28 -4.25 16.50
N ALA A 50 -11.14 -4.89 16.33
CA ALA A 50 -9.92 -4.53 17.07
C ALA A 50 -9.32 -3.19 16.62
N LEU A 51 -9.78 -2.63 15.49
CA LEU A 51 -9.31 -1.38 14.92
C LEU A 51 -10.19 -0.17 15.27
N ASP A 52 -11.39 -0.39 15.84
CA ASP A 52 -12.39 0.67 16.06
C ASP A 52 -11.88 1.84 16.92
N PHE A 53 -11.00 1.56 17.88
CA PHE A 53 -10.40 2.61 18.72
C PHE A 53 -9.60 3.65 17.92
N LEU A 54 -9.16 3.32 16.72
CA LEU A 54 -8.40 4.26 15.86
C LEU A 54 -9.28 5.40 15.35
N LYS A 55 -10.60 5.20 15.22
CA LYS A 55 -11.56 6.25 14.87
C LYS A 55 -11.53 7.37 15.92
N ASP A 56 -11.71 6.98 17.18
CA ASP A 56 -11.77 7.95 18.28
C ASP A 56 -10.40 8.59 18.56
N LYS A 57 -9.33 7.78 18.44
CA LYS A 57 -7.98 8.23 18.79
C LYS A 57 -7.36 9.13 17.72
N TYR A 58 -7.63 8.87 16.44
CA TYR A 58 -6.94 9.53 15.33
C TYR A 58 -7.85 10.22 14.32
N GLY A 59 -9.17 10.01 14.40
CA GLY A 59 -10.12 10.55 13.45
C GLY A 59 -10.06 9.89 12.06
N VAL A 60 -9.62 8.64 11.98
CA VAL A 60 -9.53 7.91 10.71
C VAL A 60 -10.88 7.29 10.35
N ASP A 61 -11.18 7.22 9.06
CA ASP A 61 -12.30 6.44 8.55
C ASP A 61 -11.91 4.96 8.47
N ILE A 62 -12.80 4.06 8.91
CA ILE A 62 -12.59 2.62 8.76
C ILE A 62 -13.65 2.06 7.82
N VAL A 63 -13.21 1.47 6.72
CA VAL A 63 -14.05 0.79 5.73
C VAL A 63 -13.82 -0.71 5.83
N PHE A 64 -14.91 -1.47 6.00
CA PHE A 64 -14.83 -2.92 6.09
C PHE A 64 -14.83 -3.54 4.69
N ASN A 65 -13.83 -4.35 4.39
CA ASN A 65 -13.76 -5.18 3.20
C ASN A 65 -14.41 -6.54 3.52
N ASP A 66 -15.62 -6.77 3.07
CA ASP A 66 -16.38 -7.99 3.29
C ASP A 66 -15.84 -9.22 2.53
N ARG A 67 -14.92 -8.99 1.59
CA ARG A 67 -14.26 -10.03 0.81
C ARG A 67 -12.80 -10.28 1.20
N TYR A 68 -12.39 -9.85 2.39
CA TYR A 68 -11.00 -9.95 2.86
C TYR A 68 -10.42 -11.38 2.91
N ASP A 69 -11.27 -12.40 2.95
CA ASP A 69 -10.91 -13.82 3.02
C ASP A 69 -11.11 -14.57 1.69
N THR A 70 -11.81 -13.99 0.74
CA THR A 70 -12.16 -14.59 -0.56
C THR A 70 -11.55 -13.85 -1.74
N CYS A 71 -11.04 -12.64 -1.56
CA CYS A 71 -10.40 -11.84 -2.58
C CYS A 71 -9.08 -11.28 -2.05
N ASN A 72 -8.10 -11.12 -2.92
CA ASN A 72 -6.85 -10.48 -2.56
C ASN A 72 -7.03 -8.95 -2.39
N ASN A 73 -5.95 -8.21 -2.12
CA ASN A 73 -6.01 -6.80 -1.72
C ASN A 73 -6.53 -5.83 -2.81
N ILE A 74 -6.70 -6.27 -4.05
CA ILE A 74 -7.37 -5.48 -5.11
C ILE A 74 -8.76 -5.00 -4.65
N ASN A 75 -9.53 -5.85 -3.94
CA ASN A 75 -10.84 -5.46 -3.43
C ASN A 75 -10.75 -4.34 -2.39
N SER A 76 -9.68 -4.28 -1.64
CA SER A 76 -9.47 -3.20 -0.66
C SER A 76 -9.39 -1.83 -1.34
N LEU A 77 -8.67 -1.71 -2.45
CA LEU A 77 -8.62 -0.45 -3.20
C LEU A 77 -9.95 -0.18 -3.94
N TYR A 78 -10.56 -1.22 -4.52
CA TYR A 78 -11.80 -1.07 -5.27
C TYR A 78 -12.96 -0.49 -4.45
N ILE A 79 -13.15 -0.90 -3.21
CA ILE A 79 -14.25 -0.41 -2.36
C ILE A 79 -14.12 1.05 -1.97
N VAL A 80 -12.93 1.63 -2.07
CA VAL A 80 -12.64 3.05 -1.77
C VAL A 80 -12.20 3.85 -3.01
N ARG A 81 -12.33 3.28 -4.21
CA ARG A 81 -11.83 3.89 -5.45
C ARG A 81 -12.34 5.31 -5.73
N ASN A 82 -13.54 5.65 -5.26
CA ASN A 82 -14.11 6.99 -5.40
C ASN A 82 -13.37 8.05 -4.56
N ARG A 83 -12.52 7.63 -3.63
CA ARG A 83 -11.67 8.50 -2.80
C ARG A 83 -10.18 8.32 -3.14
N PHE A 84 -9.87 7.56 -4.18
CA PHE A 84 -8.51 7.35 -4.65
C PHE A 84 -8.10 8.45 -5.62
N HIS A 85 -7.57 9.54 -5.07
CA HIS A 85 -7.04 10.69 -5.81
C HIS A 85 -6.02 11.41 -4.91
N ASP A 86 -4.87 11.80 -5.43
CA ASP A 86 -3.81 12.48 -4.67
C ASP A 86 -3.51 11.73 -3.35
N THR A 87 -3.15 10.46 -3.45
CA THR A 87 -3.30 9.52 -2.33
C THR A 87 -2.04 8.72 -2.06
N TYR A 88 -1.63 8.64 -0.80
CA TYR A 88 -0.73 7.60 -0.34
C TYR A 88 -1.46 6.26 -0.18
N VAL A 89 -0.83 5.18 -0.63
CA VAL A 89 -1.22 3.80 -0.32
C VAL A 89 -0.13 3.16 0.53
N LEU A 90 -0.51 2.68 1.72
CA LEU A 90 0.38 2.02 2.64
C LEU A 90 -0.15 0.62 2.97
N GLU A 91 0.69 -0.40 2.85
CA GLU A 91 0.36 -1.70 3.40
C GLU A 91 0.45 -1.66 4.93
N GLY A 92 -0.63 -2.01 5.61
CA GLY A 92 -0.78 -1.82 7.06
C GLY A 92 0.18 -2.65 7.93
N ASP A 93 0.92 -3.57 7.33
CA ASP A 93 1.92 -4.43 7.99
C ASP A 93 3.37 -4.04 7.68
N VAL A 94 3.57 -2.91 7.02
CA VAL A 94 4.89 -2.32 6.80
C VAL A 94 5.31 -1.53 8.03
N TYR A 95 6.45 -1.90 8.61
CA TYR A 95 7.05 -1.14 9.70
C TYR A 95 7.99 -0.08 9.14
N MET A 96 7.74 1.16 9.52
CA MET A 96 8.62 2.31 9.25
C MET A 96 9.40 2.66 10.52
N ASP A 97 10.72 2.59 10.47
CA ASP A 97 11.61 2.98 11.57
C ASP A 97 11.64 4.51 11.75
N LYS A 98 11.63 5.22 10.65
CA LYS A 98 11.53 6.69 10.55
C LYS A 98 10.48 7.10 9.53
N ASN A 99 10.00 8.35 9.62
CA ASN A 99 9.06 8.89 8.67
C ASN A 99 9.73 9.15 7.31
N VAL A 100 9.42 8.31 6.32
CA VAL A 100 9.91 8.42 4.94
C VAL A 100 8.95 9.17 4.02
N LEU A 101 7.74 9.48 4.49
CA LEU A 101 6.72 10.18 3.73
C LEU A 101 7.12 11.64 3.49
N LEU A 102 6.59 12.21 2.43
CA LEU A 102 6.78 13.60 2.04
C LEU A 102 5.49 14.39 2.21
N SER A 103 5.59 15.67 2.56
CA SER A 103 4.43 16.56 2.63
C SER A 103 3.91 16.95 1.25
N GLU A 104 4.80 16.97 0.26
CA GLU A 104 4.48 17.29 -1.13
C GLU A 104 5.16 16.27 -2.06
N VAL A 105 4.41 15.71 -2.98
CA VAL A 105 4.88 14.76 -3.99
C VAL A 105 4.28 15.19 -5.34
N ASN A 106 5.14 15.37 -6.35
CA ASN A 106 4.72 15.91 -7.65
C ASN A 106 4.46 14.84 -8.71
N HIS A 107 4.77 13.58 -8.43
CA HIS A 107 4.62 12.46 -9.36
C HIS A 107 4.20 11.23 -8.58
N SER A 108 3.46 10.33 -9.21
CA SER A 108 3.25 9.01 -8.66
C SER A 108 4.59 8.36 -8.32
N THR A 109 4.71 7.81 -7.12
CA THR A 109 6.00 7.39 -6.57
C THR A 109 5.90 6.08 -5.82
N TYR A 110 6.67 5.09 -6.21
CA TYR A 110 6.97 3.93 -5.38
C TYR A 110 8.15 4.26 -4.47
N PHE A 111 7.96 4.04 -3.17
CA PHE A 111 9.06 4.08 -2.20
C PHE A 111 9.68 2.68 -2.15
N ALA A 112 10.97 2.55 -2.41
CA ALA A 112 11.61 1.26 -2.59
C ALA A 112 12.96 1.18 -1.89
N ARG A 113 13.41 -0.04 -1.58
CA ARG A 113 14.74 -0.30 -1.03
C ARG A 113 15.58 -1.07 -2.04
N LYS A 114 16.87 -0.76 -2.11
CA LYS A 114 17.81 -1.59 -2.85
C LYS A 114 18.26 -2.78 -2.01
N LYS A 115 18.00 -3.98 -2.49
CA LYS A 115 18.49 -5.22 -1.90
C LYS A 115 18.36 -6.40 -2.90
N LYS A 116 18.95 -7.53 -2.54
CA LYS A 116 18.60 -8.83 -3.15
C LYS A 116 17.22 -9.27 -2.64
N TYR A 117 16.44 -9.87 -3.53
CA TYR A 117 15.10 -10.37 -3.23
C TYR A 117 14.82 -11.66 -3.98
N GLU A 118 13.94 -12.50 -3.42
CA GLU A 118 13.50 -13.78 -3.96
C GLU A 118 11.97 -13.79 -3.99
N ASN A 119 11.39 -14.09 -5.17
CA ASN A 119 9.94 -14.17 -5.38
C ASN A 119 9.19 -12.91 -4.91
N GLU A 120 9.68 -11.73 -5.29
CA GLU A 120 9.17 -10.42 -4.88
C GLU A 120 8.98 -9.50 -6.10
N TRP A 121 8.47 -8.29 -5.85
CA TRP A 121 8.19 -7.27 -6.87
C TRP A 121 9.36 -6.28 -6.95
N GLY A 122 10.18 -6.42 -7.97
CA GLY A 122 11.30 -5.53 -8.26
C GLY A 122 10.92 -4.43 -9.25
N LEU A 123 11.58 -3.26 -9.11
CA LEU A 123 11.37 -2.10 -9.95
C LEU A 123 12.65 -1.76 -10.71
N GLU A 124 12.53 -1.57 -12.02
CA GLU A 124 13.61 -1.05 -12.86
C GLU A 124 13.31 0.39 -13.24
N VAL A 125 14.34 1.22 -13.32
CA VAL A 125 14.22 2.65 -13.58
C VAL A 125 15.25 3.11 -14.61
N ASP A 126 14.92 4.22 -15.27
CA ASP A 126 15.87 4.97 -16.09
C ASP A 126 16.78 5.90 -15.26
N ALA A 127 17.60 6.72 -15.95
CA ALA A 127 18.52 7.67 -15.32
C ALA A 127 17.82 8.78 -14.50
N ASP A 128 16.53 9.03 -14.77
CA ASP A 128 15.71 10.03 -14.08
C ASP A 128 14.83 9.41 -12.99
N ASN A 129 15.11 8.15 -12.61
CA ASN A 129 14.34 7.33 -11.68
C ASN A 129 12.88 7.09 -12.11
N ARG A 130 12.56 7.22 -13.39
CA ARG A 130 11.25 6.86 -13.92
C ARG A 130 11.14 5.34 -14.02
N LEU A 131 10.02 4.80 -13.60
CA LEU A 131 9.71 3.37 -13.69
C LEU A 131 9.69 2.93 -15.17
N THR A 132 10.51 1.95 -15.51
CA THR A 132 10.59 1.38 -16.87
C THR A 132 10.11 -0.05 -16.94
N HIS A 133 10.20 -0.80 -15.82
CA HIS A 133 9.74 -2.16 -15.76
C HIS A 133 9.43 -2.60 -14.32
N ILE A 134 8.45 -3.51 -14.19
CA ILE A 134 8.13 -4.21 -12.95
C ILE A 134 8.44 -5.68 -13.16
N ASN A 135 9.38 -6.22 -12.39
CA ASN A 135 9.78 -7.62 -12.44
C ASN A 135 9.23 -8.38 -11.23
N ILE A 136 8.58 -9.53 -11.48
CA ILE A 136 8.11 -10.42 -10.41
C ILE A 136 8.99 -11.65 -10.40
N GLY A 137 9.74 -11.88 -9.33
CA GLY A 137 10.65 -13.01 -9.21
C GLY A 137 11.86 -12.72 -8.34
N ASP A 138 12.99 -13.33 -8.71
CA ASP A 138 14.27 -13.15 -8.02
C ASP A 138 15.05 -12.02 -8.67
N GLY A 139 15.77 -11.22 -7.87
CA GLY A 139 16.55 -10.13 -8.41
C GLY A 139 17.40 -9.40 -7.39
N GLU A 140 18.06 -8.34 -7.89
CA GLU A 140 18.81 -7.37 -7.08
C GLU A 140 18.52 -5.98 -7.62
N GLY A 141 18.14 -5.06 -6.77
CA GLY A 141 17.79 -3.69 -7.14
C GLY A 141 16.69 -3.13 -6.26
N TYR A 142 15.84 -2.29 -6.82
CA TYR A 142 14.74 -1.70 -6.09
C TYR A 142 13.65 -2.74 -5.85
N LEU A 143 13.30 -2.92 -4.59
CA LEU A 143 12.20 -3.75 -4.13
C LEU A 143 11.07 -2.87 -3.64
N MET A 144 9.83 -3.13 -4.08
CA MET A 144 8.64 -2.47 -3.53
C MET A 144 8.59 -2.59 -2.02
N SER A 145 8.26 -1.50 -1.33
CA SER A 145 8.23 -1.47 0.14
C SER A 145 6.82 -1.60 0.73
N GLY A 146 5.78 -1.60 -0.10
CA GLY A 146 4.39 -1.48 0.34
C GLY A 146 3.99 -0.04 0.69
N ILE A 147 4.76 0.95 0.24
CA ILE A 147 4.45 2.38 0.34
C ILE A 147 4.50 2.97 -1.06
N SER A 148 3.44 3.66 -1.46
CA SER A 148 3.37 4.41 -2.71
C SER A 148 2.52 5.67 -2.56
N TYR A 149 2.75 6.63 -3.44
CA TYR A 149 1.93 7.81 -3.62
C TYR A 149 1.46 7.87 -5.07
N TRP A 150 0.22 8.31 -5.29
CA TRP A 150 -0.42 8.35 -6.60
C TRP A 150 -1.00 9.74 -6.88
N ALA A 151 -0.51 10.37 -7.94
CA ALA A 151 -1.01 11.65 -8.44
C ALA A 151 -2.40 11.49 -9.07
N VAL A 152 -3.17 12.57 -9.13
CA VAL A 152 -4.57 12.58 -9.59
C VAL A 152 -4.74 11.88 -10.93
N GLU A 153 -3.92 12.26 -11.93
CA GLU A 153 -4.02 11.76 -13.30
C GLU A 153 -3.77 10.25 -13.40
N ASP A 154 -2.85 9.72 -12.58
CA ASP A 154 -2.56 8.30 -12.56
C ASP A 154 -3.60 7.53 -11.73
N CYS A 155 -4.14 8.13 -10.66
CA CYS A 155 -5.28 7.56 -9.94
C CYS A 155 -6.47 7.32 -10.87
N GLU A 156 -6.81 8.27 -11.74
CA GLU A 156 -7.91 8.15 -12.70
C GLU A 156 -7.69 6.98 -13.67
N LYS A 157 -6.46 6.83 -14.21
CA LYS A 157 -6.12 5.70 -15.10
C LYS A 157 -6.19 4.36 -14.38
N ILE A 158 -5.67 4.29 -13.15
CA ILE A 158 -5.70 3.09 -12.31
C ILE A 158 -7.14 2.69 -12.01
N VAL A 159 -8.01 3.63 -11.63
CA VAL A 159 -9.43 3.35 -11.33
C VAL A 159 -10.14 2.85 -12.57
N ASN A 160 -9.98 3.53 -13.72
CA ASN A 160 -10.62 3.12 -14.97
C ASN A 160 -10.22 1.69 -15.37
N HIS A 161 -8.93 1.38 -15.35
CA HIS A 161 -8.46 0.02 -15.68
C HIS A 161 -8.94 -1.02 -14.65
N MET A 162 -8.96 -0.66 -13.38
CA MET A 162 -9.49 -1.54 -12.33
C MET A 162 -10.98 -1.86 -12.54
N GLU A 163 -11.80 -0.90 -12.97
CA GLU A 163 -13.21 -1.13 -13.29
C GLU A 163 -13.37 -2.04 -14.52
N GLU A 164 -12.52 -1.91 -15.55
CA GLU A 164 -12.48 -2.82 -16.68
C GLU A 164 -12.12 -4.26 -16.25
N VAL A 165 -11.12 -4.42 -15.40
CA VAL A 165 -10.71 -5.71 -14.85
C VAL A 165 -11.84 -6.35 -14.06
N TYR A 166 -12.53 -5.59 -13.21
CA TYR A 166 -13.68 -6.07 -12.46
C TYR A 166 -14.84 -6.53 -13.34
N ALA A 167 -15.04 -5.89 -14.48
CA ALA A 167 -16.11 -6.23 -15.43
C ALA A 167 -15.77 -7.44 -16.32
N THR A 168 -14.48 -7.75 -16.54
CA THR A 168 -14.07 -8.64 -17.64
C THR A 168 -13.19 -9.82 -17.23
N LYS A 169 -12.55 -9.78 -16.04
CA LYS A 169 -11.58 -10.80 -15.60
C LYS A 169 -11.98 -11.43 -14.25
N ASP A 170 -11.48 -12.62 -13.99
CA ASP A 170 -11.41 -13.15 -12.61
C ASP A 170 -10.24 -12.47 -11.88
N TYR A 171 -10.58 -11.56 -10.99
CA TYR A 171 -9.63 -10.74 -10.22
C TYR A 171 -9.41 -11.23 -8.80
N THR A 172 -10.03 -12.31 -8.38
CA THR A 172 -10.02 -12.75 -6.97
C THR A 172 -8.62 -12.94 -6.38
N ASN A 173 -7.66 -13.33 -7.22
CA ASN A 173 -6.26 -13.53 -6.83
C ASN A 173 -5.35 -12.32 -7.10
N PHE A 174 -5.88 -11.22 -7.65
CA PHE A 174 -5.07 -10.06 -8.02
C PHE A 174 -4.72 -9.23 -6.78
N TYR A 175 -3.45 -8.81 -6.71
CA TYR A 175 -3.05 -7.65 -5.94
C TYR A 175 -3.51 -6.39 -6.67
N TRP A 176 -3.72 -5.29 -5.95
CA TRP A 176 -4.03 -4.03 -6.60
C TRP A 176 -2.86 -3.55 -7.50
N ASP A 177 -1.61 -3.88 -7.15
CA ASP A 177 -0.42 -3.62 -7.97
C ASP A 177 -0.44 -4.35 -9.33
N ASN A 178 -1.25 -5.41 -9.50
CA ASN A 178 -1.45 -6.02 -10.82
C ASN A 178 -2.12 -5.03 -11.80
N ILE A 179 -2.96 -4.13 -11.30
CA ILE A 179 -3.55 -3.06 -12.12
C ILE A 179 -2.45 -2.13 -12.62
N VAL A 180 -1.52 -1.74 -11.74
CA VAL A 180 -0.37 -0.92 -12.13
C VAL A 180 0.54 -1.66 -13.10
N LEU A 181 0.79 -2.95 -12.86
CA LEU A 181 1.60 -3.81 -13.74
C LEU A 181 1.04 -3.86 -15.17
N ASP A 182 -0.28 -3.87 -15.31
CA ASP A 182 -0.92 -3.91 -16.63
C ASP A 182 -0.73 -2.59 -17.41
N ILE A 183 -0.65 -1.43 -16.73
CA ILE A 183 -0.70 -0.10 -17.36
C ILE A 183 0.48 0.83 -17.02
N TYR A 184 1.52 0.37 -16.29
CA TYR A 184 2.62 1.26 -15.87
C TYR A 184 3.27 2.08 -16.98
N PRO A 185 3.34 1.64 -18.25
CA PRO A 185 3.91 2.47 -19.32
C PRO A 185 3.09 3.74 -19.62
N GLU A 186 1.81 3.77 -19.21
CA GLU A 186 0.90 4.91 -19.38
C GLU A 186 0.93 5.88 -18.19
N LEU A 187 1.60 5.49 -17.10
CA LEU A 187 1.68 6.25 -15.85
C LEU A 187 2.99 7.05 -15.78
N ASP A 188 2.99 8.16 -15.01
CA ASP A 188 4.22 8.91 -14.69
C ASP A 188 4.73 8.54 -13.31
N VAL A 189 5.25 7.33 -13.18
CA VAL A 189 5.71 6.78 -11.90
C VAL A 189 7.21 6.96 -11.74
N ARG A 190 7.62 7.46 -10.57
CA ARG A 190 9.03 7.54 -10.14
C ARG A 190 9.31 6.51 -9.05
N VAL A 191 10.57 6.16 -8.90
CA VAL A 191 11.02 5.32 -7.79
C VAL A 191 11.92 6.15 -6.88
N ARG A 192 11.54 6.20 -5.61
CA ARG A 192 12.30 6.87 -4.56
C ARG A 192 12.96 5.84 -3.66
N GLU A 193 14.30 5.87 -3.61
CA GLU A 193 15.05 5.04 -2.67
C GLU A 193 14.84 5.50 -1.23
N ILE A 194 14.51 4.57 -0.36
CA ILE A 194 14.31 4.77 1.08
C ILE A 194 15.03 3.69 1.88
N ASP A 195 15.28 3.99 3.15
CA ASP A 195 15.77 3.05 4.16
C ASP A 195 14.89 3.06 5.42
N GLY A 196 15.14 2.16 6.38
CA GLY A 196 14.36 2.10 7.62
C GLY A 196 12.94 1.55 7.47
N ILE A 197 12.71 0.70 6.47
CA ILE A 197 11.44 0.01 6.22
C ILE A 197 11.62 -1.50 6.34
N TYR A 198 10.68 -2.19 6.99
CA TYR A 198 10.74 -3.63 7.28
C TYR A 198 9.39 -4.29 7.18
#